data_6c1a8bcb69e7531ba847501b20832c46
#
_entry.id   6c1a8bcb69e7531ba847501b20832c46
#
_cell.length_a   1.000
_cell.length_b   1.000
_cell.length_c   1.000
_cell.angle_alpha   90.00
_cell.angle_beta   90.00
_cell.angle_gamma   90.00
#
_symmetry.space_group_name_H-M   'P 1'
#
loop_
_entity.id
_entity.type
_entity.pdbx_description
1 polymer ?
#
loop_
_entity_poly.entity_id
_entity_poly.type
_entity_poly.pdbx_seq_one_letter_code
_entity_poly.pdbx_strand_id
1 'polypeptide(L)'
;MPIAGILSGALVWGLIWYPFRMLQAAGVSGPQATFISYLLAMLFGVFMLPRVWRELPKAGWWALLLVFSAGWANFGYVLAMLHGIVMRVLLLFYLAPVWTILFSYWLLDERLNRYGYFVIALSLCGAFIMLWEPRFDMPFPQNASEWTGLSAGMGFALSNVVSRRAMHLSVEAKSVSIWFGTAVLTAPLLWWQGEWGVWQIDALSWSILGLLGVALCACSFAVQYGVTHMPANRATLLFLSELVVAAIASYFLVGEAMGLREWLGAVLIVSASLLSGRLYAK
;
A
#
# COMPACT_ATOMS: atom_id res chain seq x y z
N MET A 1 10.66 17.14 2.63
CA MET A 1 10.96 15.94 1.83
C MET A 1 10.21 14.67 2.26
N PRO A 2 10.18 14.19 3.53
CA PRO A 2 9.46 12.93 3.84
C PRO A 2 7.97 12.92 3.50
N ILE A 3 7.25 14.02 3.77
CA ILE A 3 5.82 14.15 3.43
C ILE A 3 5.59 13.99 1.92
N ALA A 4 6.40 14.65 1.10
CA ALA A 4 6.28 14.55 -0.36
C ALA A 4 6.49 13.11 -0.84
N GLY A 5 7.41 12.35 -0.21
CA GLY A 5 7.61 10.93 -0.52
C GLY A 5 6.37 10.09 -0.24
N ILE A 6 5.68 10.30 0.90
CA ILE A 6 4.45 9.58 1.20
C ILE A 6 3.31 10.00 0.26
N LEU A 7 3.16 11.29 -0.01
CA LEU A 7 2.11 11.78 -0.90
C LEU A 7 2.32 11.33 -2.36
N SER A 8 3.59 11.19 -2.82
CA SER A 8 3.86 10.57 -4.13
C SER A 8 3.44 9.11 -4.16
N GLY A 9 3.61 8.39 -3.04
CA GLY A 9 3.03 7.05 -2.86
C GLY A 9 1.52 7.05 -2.99
N ALA A 10 0.84 7.85 -2.20
CA ALA A 10 -0.61 7.98 -2.24
C ALA A 10 -1.13 8.32 -3.66
N LEU A 11 -0.40 9.15 -4.41
CA LEU A 11 -0.72 9.48 -5.79
C LEU A 11 -0.59 8.25 -6.71
N VAL A 12 0.54 7.53 -6.64
CA VAL A 12 0.80 6.38 -7.50
C VAL A 12 -0.18 5.25 -7.19
N TRP A 13 -0.38 4.88 -5.92
CA TRP A 13 -1.31 3.82 -5.55
C TRP A 13 -2.77 4.21 -5.78
N GLY A 14 -3.15 5.48 -5.58
CA GLY A 14 -4.48 5.97 -5.91
C GLY A 14 -4.80 5.98 -7.41
N LEU A 15 -3.78 5.96 -8.28
CA LEU A 15 -3.93 5.90 -9.74
C LEU A 15 -3.73 4.49 -10.32
N ILE A 16 -3.05 3.60 -9.60
CA ILE A 16 -2.56 2.31 -10.13
C ILE A 16 -3.69 1.37 -10.58
N TRP A 17 -4.89 1.53 -10.00
CA TRP A 17 -6.06 0.72 -10.35
C TRP A 17 -6.44 0.87 -11.84
N TYR A 18 -6.22 2.06 -12.43
CA TYR A 18 -6.61 2.31 -13.82
C TYR A 18 -5.75 1.52 -14.82
N PRO A 19 -4.40 1.58 -14.81
CA PRO A 19 -3.59 0.71 -15.65
C PRO A 19 -3.81 -0.78 -15.36
N PHE A 20 -4.08 -1.20 -14.12
CA PHE A 20 -4.45 -2.58 -13.82
C PHE A 20 -5.77 -2.99 -14.48
N ARG A 21 -6.77 -2.10 -14.51
CA ARG A 21 -8.02 -2.32 -15.23
C ARG A 21 -7.81 -2.46 -16.74
N MET A 22 -6.91 -1.64 -17.32
CA MET A 22 -6.54 -1.76 -18.75
C MET A 22 -5.86 -3.10 -19.04
N LEU A 23 -4.94 -3.53 -18.20
CA LEU A 23 -4.26 -4.81 -18.31
C LEU A 23 -5.25 -5.97 -18.19
N GLN A 24 -6.19 -5.90 -17.27
CA GLN A 24 -7.23 -6.92 -17.10
C GLN A 24 -8.14 -7.02 -18.34
N ALA A 25 -8.50 -5.90 -18.94
CA ALA A 25 -9.27 -5.88 -20.19
C ALA A 25 -8.49 -6.49 -21.37
N ALA A 26 -7.14 -6.43 -21.32
CA ALA A 26 -6.26 -7.07 -22.30
C ALA A 26 -5.93 -8.54 -21.96
N GLY A 27 -6.55 -9.12 -20.92
CA GLY A 27 -6.38 -10.53 -20.54
C GLY A 27 -5.21 -10.81 -19.58
N VAL A 28 -4.57 -9.75 -19.04
CA VAL A 28 -3.51 -9.88 -18.01
C VAL A 28 -4.17 -9.90 -16.64
N SER A 29 -4.04 -10.98 -15.89
CA SER A 29 -4.66 -11.08 -14.56
C SER A 29 -4.01 -10.13 -13.54
N GLY A 30 -4.74 -9.80 -12.46
CA GLY A 30 -4.21 -8.98 -11.38
C GLY A 30 -2.93 -9.54 -10.76
N PRO A 31 -2.85 -10.84 -10.43
CA PRO A 31 -1.61 -11.48 -9.98
C PRO A 31 -0.46 -11.39 -10.99
N GLN A 32 -0.72 -11.62 -12.29
CA GLN A 32 0.28 -11.47 -13.34
C GLN A 32 0.81 -10.04 -13.41
N ALA A 33 -0.09 -9.05 -13.47
CA ALA A 33 0.28 -7.64 -13.50
C ALA A 33 1.10 -7.26 -12.26
N THR A 34 0.72 -7.72 -11.07
CA THR A 34 1.45 -7.51 -9.83
C THR A 34 2.84 -8.12 -9.91
N PHE A 35 2.94 -9.42 -10.21
CA PHE A 35 4.21 -10.14 -10.27
C PHE A 35 5.19 -9.47 -11.25
N ILE A 36 4.74 -9.20 -12.48
CA ILE A 36 5.58 -8.61 -13.53
C ILE A 36 6.02 -7.19 -13.15
N SER A 37 5.10 -6.36 -12.67
CA SER A 37 5.42 -4.98 -12.31
C SER A 37 6.44 -4.89 -11.17
N TYR A 38 6.32 -5.75 -10.14
CA TYR A 38 7.30 -5.79 -9.05
C TYR A 38 8.62 -6.45 -9.47
N LEU A 39 8.60 -7.45 -10.37
CA LEU A 39 9.80 -8.00 -10.97
C LEU A 39 10.54 -6.97 -11.81
N LEU A 40 9.84 -6.19 -12.62
CA LEU A 40 10.42 -5.08 -13.39
C LEU A 40 10.98 -4.00 -12.48
N ALA A 41 10.27 -3.62 -11.41
CA ALA A 41 10.78 -2.68 -10.41
C ALA A 41 12.09 -3.21 -9.79
N MET A 42 12.15 -4.50 -9.48
CA MET A 42 13.37 -5.14 -8.96
C MET A 42 14.49 -5.15 -9.99
N LEU A 43 14.19 -5.41 -11.27
CA LEU A 43 15.18 -5.35 -12.36
C LEU A 43 15.73 -3.94 -12.55
N PHE A 44 14.88 -2.92 -12.54
CA PHE A 44 15.33 -1.52 -12.57
C PHE A 44 16.15 -1.13 -11.34
N GLY A 45 15.78 -1.67 -10.17
CA GLY A 45 16.53 -1.50 -8.92
C GLY A 45 17.83 -2.28 -8.86
N VAL A 46 18.00 -3.35 -9.66
CA VAL A 46 19.18 -4.21 -9.67
C VAL A 46 20.48 -3.45 -9.97
N PHE A 47 20.45 -2.47 -10.84
CA PHE A 47 21.64 -1.63 -11.16
C PHE A 47 22.10 -0.77 -9.97
N MET A 48 21.27 -0.56 -8.96
CA MET A 48 21.62 0.12 -7.70
C MET A 48 22.15 -0.86 -6.64
N LEU A 49 22.18 -2.15 -6.92
CA LEU A 49 22.32 -3.26 -5.99
C LEU A 49 23.72 -3.63 -5.47
N PRO A 50 24.87 -3.16 -5.95
CA PRO A 50 26.12 -3.53 -5.28
C PRO A 50 26.14 -3.13 -3.79
N ARG A 51 25.38 -2.08 -3.45
CA ARG A 51 25.20 -1.61 -2.06
C ARG A 51 24.23 -2.49 -1.28
N VAL A 52 23.10 -2.84 -1.88
CA VAL A 52 22.06 -3.69 -1.26
C VAL A 52 22.62 -5.07 -0.90
N TRP A 53 23.36 -5.71 -1.78
CA TRP A 53 23.99 -7.01 -1.52
C TRP A 53 24.96 -7.00 -0.33
N ARG A 54 25.61 -5.86 -0.06
CA ARG A 54 26.49 -5.71 1.10
C ARG A 54 25.72 -5.46 2.40
N GLU A 55 24.52 -4.92 2.31
CA GLU A 55 23.68 -4.58 3.47
C GLU A 55 22.76 -5.73 3.87
N LEU A 56 22.22 -6.50 2.93
CA LEU A 56 21.26 -7.59 3.19
C LEU A 56 21.77 -8.62 4.22
N PRO A 57 23.03 -9.10 4.19
CA PRO A 57 23.52 -10.03 5.22
C PRO A 57 23.55 -9.40 6.62
N LYS A 58 23.67 -8.07 6.72
CA LYS A 58 23.68 -7.32 7.98
C LYS A 58 22.29 -6.92 8.45
N ALA A 59 21.31 -7.05 7.59
CA ALA A 59 19.93 -6.61 7.84
C ALA A 59 19.22 -7.46 8.89
N GLY A 60 19.68 -8.71 9.07
CA GLY A 60 19.13 -9.62 10.05
C GLY A 60 17.63 -9.91 9.80
N TRP A 61 16.92 -10.26 10.85
CA TRP A 61 15.51 -10.62 10.80
C TRP A 61 14.57 -9.48 10.40
N TRP A 62 15.00 -8.20 10.54
CA TRP A 62 14.20 -7.03 10.14
C TRP A 62 13.94 -7.00 8.64
N ALA A 63 14.94 -7.38 7.82
CA ALA A 63 14.71 -7.48 6.37
C ALA A 63 13.74 -8.60 6.03
N LEU A 64 13.82 -9.75 6.70
CA LEU A 64 12.88 -10.85 6.51
C LEU A 64 11.46 -10.43 6.91
N LEU A 65 11.31 -9.75 8.05
CA LEU A 65 10.02 -9.24 8.49
C LEU A 65 9.45 -8.22 7.50
N LEU A 66 10.29 -7.36 6.91
CA LEU A 66 9.88 -6.43 5.87
C LEU A 66 9.46 -7.15 4.59
N VAL A 67 10.23 -8.15 4.14
CA VAL A 67 9.88 -9.00 2.98
C VAL A 67 8.50 -9.62 3.15
N PHE A 68 8.24 -10.26 4.30
CA PHE A 68 6.97 -10.92 4.55
C PHE A 68 5.81 -9.93 4.76
N SER A 69 6.00 -8.89 5.58
CA SER A 69 4.92 -7.96 5.91
C SER A 69 4.51 -7.11 4.70
N ALA A 70 5.46 -6.58 3.95
CA ALA A 70 5.18 -5.80 2.75
C ALA A 70 4.73 -6.69 1.57
N GLY A 71 5.36 -7.86 1.41
CA GLY A 71 4.94 -8.84 0.41
C GLY A 71 3.50 -9.28 0.66
N TRP A 72 3.13 -9.60 1.91
CA TRP A 72 1.76 -9.94 2.28
C TRP A 72 0.79 -8.77 2.10
N ALA A 73 1.21 -7.54 2.44
CA ALA A 73 0.38 -6.35 2.22
C ALA A 73 -0.05 -6.23 0.75
N ASN A 74 0.89 -6.36 -0.19
CA ASN A 74 0.60 -6.26 -1.61
C ASN A 74 -0.11 -7.50 -2.17
N PHE A 75 0.41 -8.68 -1.91
CA PHE A 75 -0.15 -9.94 -2.39
C PHE A 75 -1.54 -10.22 -1.80
N GLY A 76 -1.68 -10.11 -0.47
CA GLY A 76 -2.94 -10.34 0.23
C GLY A 76 -4.02 -9.33 -0.18
N TYR A 77 -3.64 -8.08 -0.45
CA TYR A 77 -4.54 -7.07 -0.99
C TYR A 77 -5.10 -7.51 -2.36
N VAL A 78 -4.23 -7.91 -3.30
CA VAL A 78 -4.66 -8.38 -4.63
C VAL A 78 -5.55 -9.62 -4.50
N LEU A 79 -5.15 -10.59 -3.67
CA LEU A 79 -5.92 -11.82 -3.43
C LEU A 79 -7.32 -11.51 -2.84
N ALA A 80 -7.40 -10.61 -1.88
CA ALA A 80 -8.65 -10.17 -1.30
C ALA A 80 -9.58 -9.49 -2.33
N MET A 81 -9.01 -8.64 -3.19
CA MET A 81 -9.75 -7.92 -4.24
C MET A 81 -10.29 -8.84 -5.34
N LEU A 82 -9.60 -9.94 -5.63
CA LEU A 82 -10.05 -10.93 -6.63
C LEU A 82 -11.31 -11.69 -6.21
N HIS A 83 -11.50 -11.93 -4.92
CA HIS A 83 -12.53 -12.83 -4.42
C HIS A 83 -13.54 -12.16 -3.48
N GLY A 84 -13.30 -10.90 -3.11
CA GLY A 84 -14.13 -10.16 -2.16
C GLY A 84 -14.93 -9.02 -2.79
N ILE A 85 -15.83 -8.46 -1.99
CA ILE A 85 -16.51 -7.20 -2.34
C ILE A 85 -15.51 -6.06 -2.10
N VAL A 86 -15.10 -5.42 -3.20
CA VAL A 86 -14.04 -4.39 -3.23
C VAL A 86 -14.14 -3.38 -2.09
N MET A 87 -15.34 -2.79 -1.91
CA MET A 87 -15.54 -1.76 -0.89
C MET A 87 -15.34 -2.28 0.53
N ARG A 88 -15.75 -3.53 0.83
CA ARG A 88 -15.55 -4.15 2.13
C ARG A 88 -14.08 -4.49 2.38
N VAL A 89 -13.39 -5.01 1.35
CA VAL A 89 -11.95 -5.29 1.41
C VAL A 89 -11.17 -4.01 1.68
N LEU A 90 -11.47 -2.93 0.96
CA LEU A 90 -10.85 -1.62 1.16
C LEU A 90 -11.09 -1.09 2.57
N LEU A 91 -12.34 -1.12 3.05
CA LEU A 91 -12.68 -0.66 4.40
C LEU A 91 -11.85 -1.38 5.48
N LEU A 92 -11.71 -2.70 5.36
CA LEU A 92 -10.95 -3.51 6.29
C LEU A 92 -9.43 -3.30 6.16
N PHE A 93 -8.92 -3.13 4.95
CA PHE A 93 -7.51 -2.80 4.70
C PHE A 93 -7.15 -1.43 5.31
N TYR A 94 -8.02 -0.42 5.13
CA TYR A 94 -7.79 0.93 5.65
C TYR A 94 -8.02 1.08 7.15
N LEU A 95 -8.22 -0.01 7.90
CA LEU A 95 -7.99 -0.05 9.34
C LEU A 95 -6.49 -0.06 9.70
N ALA A 96 -5.59 -0.03 8.72
CA ALA A 96 -4.14 0.04 8.91
C ALA A 96 -3.67 1.07 9.96
N PRO A 97 -4.23 2.29 10.10
CA PRO A 97 -3.85 3.21 11.17
C PRO A 97 -4.04 2.65 12.59
N VAL A 98 -5.07 1.82 12.80
CA VAL A 98 -5.30 1.16 14.11
C VAL A 98 -4.15 0.20 14.42
N TRP A 99 -3.76 -0.62 13.45
CA TRP A 99 -2.64 -1.55 13.58
C TRP A 99 -1.31 -0.80 13.72
N THR A 100 -1.16 0.33 13.02
CA THR A 100 0.05 1.15 13.14
C THR A 100 0.22 1.71 14.55
N ILE A 101 -0.86 2.12 15.23
CA ILE A 101 -0.81 2.54 16.64
C ILE A 101 -0.23 1.43 17.50
N LEU A 102 -0.76 0.20 17.34
CA LEU A 102 -0.35 -0.96 18.11
C LEU A 102 1.13 -1.32 17.86
N PHE A 103 1.51 -1.46 16.59
CA PHE A 103 2.87 -1.85 16.22
C PHE A 103 3.90 -0.76 16.51
N SER A 104 3.57 0.53 16.33
CA SER A 104 4.48 1.63 16.66
C SER A 104 4.71 1.76 18.16
N TYR A 105 3.68 1.50 18.97
CA TYR A 105 3.83 1.44 20.42
C TYR A 105 4.78 0.30 20.84
N TRP A 106 4.62 -0.91 20.28
CA TRP A 106 5.43 -2.06 20.69
C TRP A 106 6.85 -2.06 20.12
N LEU A 107 7.03 -1.64 18.87
CA LEU A 107 8.31 -1.76 18.17
C LEU A 107 9.15 -0.48 18.18
N LEU A 108 8.52 0.69 18.34
CA LEU A 108 9.17 1.99 18.26
C LEU A 108 9.07 2.79 19.56
N ASP A 109 8.24 2.34 20.52
CA ASP A 109 7.85 3.13 21.72
C ASP A 109 7.25 4.51 21.37
N GLU A 110 6.67 4.63 20.17
CA GLU A 110 5.98 5.84 19.72
C GLU A 110 4.59 5.90 20.36
N ARG A 111 4.36 6.93 21.22
CA ARG A 111 3.07 7.12 21.91
C ARG A 111 2.36 8.34 21.38
N LEU A 112 1.14 8.15 20.93
CA LEU A 112 0.28 9.25 20.51
C LEU A 112 -0.18 10.07 21.72
N ASN A 113 -0.28 11.38 21.52
CA ASN A 113 -1.00 12.25 22.46
C ASN A 113 -2.52 12.19 22.19
N ARG A 114 -3.34 12.82 23.04
CA ARG A 114 -4.81 12.83 22.87
C ARG A 114 -5.26 13.41 21.53
N TYR A 115 -4.55 14.43 21.06
CA TYR A 115 -4.78 15.05 19.77
C TYR A 115 -4.45 14.07 18.62
N GLY A 116 -3.41 13.25 18.74
CA GLY A 116 -3.07 12.21 17.77
C GLY A 116 -4.17 11.18 17.60
N TYR A 117 -4.74 10.69 18.69
CA TYR A 117 -5.91 9.79 18.63
C TYR A 117 -7.11 10.44 17.95
N PHE A 118 -7.40 11.71 18.26
CA PHE A 118 -8.47 12.45 17.59
C PHE A 118 -8.25 12.56 16.08
N VAL A 119 -7.05 12.91 15.63
CA VAL A 119 -6.72 13.06 14.20
C VAL A 119 -6.82 11.72 13.47
N ILE A 120 -6.37 10.61 14.08
CA ILE A 120 -6.52 9.28 13.49
C ILE A 120 -7.99 8.88 13.42
N ALA A 121 -8.76 9.10 14.49
CA ALA A 121 -10.21 8.84 14.47
C ALA A 121 -10.92 9.65 13.37
N LEU A 122 -10.55 10.92 13.19
CA LEU A 122 -11.08 11.78 12.12
C LEU A 122 -10.81 11.20 10.74
N SER A 123 -9.59 10.72 10.51
CA SER A 123 -9.18 10.09 9.24
C SER A 123 -9.92 8.78 8.98
N LEU A 124 -10.06 7.94 10.00
CA LEU A 124 -10.81 6.67 9.92
C LEU A 124 -12.31 6.92 9.68
N CYS A 125 -12.90 7.94 10.32
CA CYS A 125 -14.27 8.35 10.02
C CYS A 125 -14.42 8.77 8.56
N GLY A 126 -13.45 9.52 8.02
CA GLY A 126 -13.44 9.90 6.61
C GLY A 126 -13.40 8.69 5.67
N ALA A 127 -12.49 7.74 5.92
CA ALA A 127 -12.40 6.50 5.15
C ALA A 127 -13.68 5.66 5.28
N PHE A 128 -14.24 5.56 6.48
CA PHE A 128 -15.49 4.85 6.71
C PHE A 128 -16.66 5.48 5.93
N ILE A 129 -16.81 6.80 5.97
CA ILE A 129 -17.87 7.52 5.23
C ILE A 129 -17.73 7.30 3.72
N MET A 130 -16.50 7.29 3.18
CA MET A 130 -16.26 7.04 1.75
C MET A 130 -16.59 5.62 1.32
N LEU A 131 -16.22 4.62 2.13
CA LEU A 131 -16.21 3.22 1.73
C LEU A 131 -17.42 2.43 2.22
N TRP A 132 -18.13 2.91 3.25
CA TRP A 132 -19.26 2.16 3.80
C TRP A 132 -20.53 2.37 2.98
N GLU A 133 -21.17 1.27 2.61
CA GLU A 133 -22.50 1.25 2.00
C GLU A 133 -23.53 0.71 2.99
N PRO A 134 -24.73 1.37 3.12
CA PRO A 134 -25.78 0.94 4.06
C PRO A 134 -26.30 -0.48 3.86
N ARG A 135 -26.16 -1.02 2.64
CA ARG A 135 -26.56 -2.41 2.32
C ARG A 135 -25.56 -3.46 2.84
N PHE A 136 -24.40 -3.02 3.33
CA PHE A 136 -23.45 -3.93 3.97
C PHE A 136 -23.72 -3.94 5.47
N ASP A 137 -23.72 -5.14 6.07
CA ASP A 137 -23.72 -5.31 7.51
C ASP A 137 -22.50 -4.69 8.17
N MET A 138 -22.43 -4.76 9.50
CA MET A 138 -21.30 -4.28 10.29
C MET A 138 -19.96 -4.71 9.67
N PRO A 139 -18.90 -3.87 9.73
CA PRO A 139 -17.61 -4.09 9.05
C PRO A 139 -16.76 -5.16 9.75
N PHE A 140 -17.37 -6.25 10.20
CA PHE A 140 -16.65 -7.44 10.64
C PHE A 140 -16.40 -8.36 9.44
N PRO A 141 -15.19 -8.97 9.32
CA PRO A 141 -14.91 -9.91 8.25
C PRO A 141 -15.85 -11.12 8.32
N GLN A 142 -16.54 -11.38 7.20
CA GLN A 142 -17.54 -12.47 7.11
C GLN A 142 -17.04 -13.64 6.26
N ASN A 143 -15.98 -13.45 5.47
CA ASN A 143 -15.44 -14.45 4.56
C ASN A 143 -13.91 -14.37 4.46
N ALA A 144 -13.30 -15.37 3.82
CA ALA A 144 -11.84 -15.46 3.69
C ALA A 144 -11.21 -14.25 3.01
N SER A 145 -11.87 -13.67 2.00
CA SER A 145 -11.33 -12.49 1.29
C SER A 145 -11.28 -11.26 2.20
N GLU A 146 -12.28 -11.06 3.04
CA GLU A 146 -12.32 -9.96 3.98
C GLU A 146 -11.28 -10.12 5.10
N TRP A 147 -11.08 -11.34 5.61
CA TRP A 147 -9.97 -11.63 6.53
C TRP A 147 -8.61 -11.42 5.88
N THR A 148 -8.47 -11.78 4.60
CA THR A 148 -7.26 -11.53 3.82
C THR A 148 -7.01 -10.03 3.67
N GLY A 149 -8.04 -9.23 3.35
CA GLY A 149 -7.94 -7.77 3.25
C GLY A 149 -7.54 -7.11 4.57
N LEU A 150 -8.17 -7.52 5.67
CA LEU A 150 -7.81 -7.05 7.02
C LEU A 150 -6.35 -7.38 7.37
N SER A 151 -5.93 -8.63 7.14
CA SER A 151 -4.56 -9.06 7.41
C SER A 151 -3.53 -8.40 6.49
N ALA A 152 -3.90 -8.08 5.24
CA ALA A 152 -3.07 -7.28 4.33
C ALA A 152 -2.87 -5.86 4.86
N GLY A 153 -3.92 -5.22 5.42
CA GLY A 153 -3.82 -3.94 6.11
C GLY A 153 -2.92 -4.00 7.35
N MET A 154 -2.97 -5.10 8.11
CA MET A 154 -2.01 -5.37 9.20
C MET A 154 -0.58 -5.47 8.68
N GLY A 155 -0.37 -6.21 7.58
CA GLY A 155 0.93 -6.33 6.91
C GLY A 155 1.47 -4.99 6.45
N PHE A 156 0.61 -4.13 5.87
CA PHE A 156 0.96 -2.77 5.47
C PHE A 156 1.40 -1.92 6.67
N ALA A 157 0.64 -1.92 7.75
CA ALA A 157 0.99 -1.21 8.98
C ALA A 157 2.32 -1.70 9.57
N LEU A 158 2.51 -3.03 9.63
CA LEU A 158 3.73 -3.64 10.14
C LEU A 158 4.93 -3.28 9.26
N SER A 159 4.81 -3.35 7.93
CA SER A 159 5.89 -3.00 7.01
C SER A 159 6.35 -1.55 7.16
N ASN A 160 5.44 -0.61 7.37
CA ASN A 160 5.74 0.79 7.62
C ASN A 160 6.50 0.97 8.96
N VAL A 161 6.04 0.30 10.01
CA VAL A 161 6.70 0.35 11.34
C VAL A 161 8.08 -0.31 11.29
N VAL A 162 8.22 -1.44 10.60
CA VAL A 162 9.50 -2.13 10.41
C VAL A 162 10.47 -1.28 9.58
N SER A 163 10.00 -0.65 8.51
CA SER A 163 10.81 0.29 7.71
C SER A 163 11.32 1.44 8.55
N ARG A 164 10.50 1.96 9.46
CA ARG A 164 10.89 3.00 10.42
C ARG A 164 11.87 2.46 11.47
N ARG A 165 11.68 1.25 11.97
CA ARG A 165 12.57 0.62 12.97
C ARG A 165 13.94 0.28 12.41
N ALA A 166 13.99 -0.20 11.17
CA ALA A 166 15.20 -0.62 10.48
C ALA A 166 15.94 0.58 9.85
N MET A 167 16.24 1.62 10.65
CA MET A 167 16.94 2.84 10.16
C MET A 167 18.38 2.57 9.70
N HIS A 168 18.97 1.46 10.10
CA HIS A 168 20.30 1.02 9.68
C HIS A 168 20.33 0.49 8.24
N LEU A 169 19.15 0.16 7.67
CA LEU A 169 19.03 -0.25 6.27
C LEU A 169 18.85 0.97 5.37
N SER A 170 19.51 0.93 4.22
CA SER A 170 19.30 1.93 3.17
C SER A 170 17.87 1.87 2.61
N VAL A 171 17.43 2.96 2.02
CA VAL A 171 16.13 3.06 1.33
C VAL A 171 16.06 2.01 0.20
N GLU A 172 17.18 1.82 -0.48
CA GLU A 172 17.35 0.84 -1.55
C GLU A 172 17.13 -0.60 -1.06
N ALA A 173 17.76 -0.97 0.06
CA ALA A 173 17.60 -2.31 0.65
C ALA A 173 16.15 -2.58 1.07
N LYS A 174 15.48 -1.58 1.64
CA LYS A 174 14.06 -1.68 2.02
C LYS A 174 13.17 -1.85 0.79
N SER A 175 13.39 -1.04 -0.26
CA SER A 175 12.61 -1.10 -1.51
C SER A 175 12.75 -2.47 -2.18
N VAL A 176 13.97 -2.98 -2.30
CA VAL A 176 14.22 -4.32 -2.85
C VAL A 176 13.56 -5.42 -2.01
N SER A 177 13.61 -5.31 -0.68
CA SER A 177 12.92 -6.26 0.21
C SER A 177 11.41 -6.32 -0.07
N ILE A 178 10.77 -5.18 -0.31
CA ILE A 178 9.34 -5.10 -0.63
C ILE A 178 9.06 -5.75 -1.99
N TRP A 179 9.82 -5.39 -3.03
CA TRP A 179 9.61 -5.94 -4.37
C TRP A 179 9.84 -7.45 -4.41
N PHE A 180 10.91 -7.92 -3.78
CA PHE A 180 11.21 -9.33 -3.65
C PHE A 180 10.11 -10.09 -2.90
N GLY A 181 9.67 -9.55 -1.76
CA GLY A 181 8.60 -10.14 -0.96
C GLY A 181 7.28 -10.27 -1.74
N THR A 182 6.89 -9.21 -2.45
CA THR A 182 5.69 -9.23 -3.28
C THR A 182 5.80 -10.25 -4.41
N ALA A 183 6.92 -10.27 -5.14
CA ALA A 183 7.13 -11.23 -6.23
C ALA A 183 7.13 -12.68 -5.72
N VAL A 184 7.85 -12.97 -4.63
CA VAL A 184 7.96 -14.33 -4.06
C VAL A 184 6.61 -14.84 -3.53
N LEU A 185 5.80 -13.99 -2.90
CA LEU A 185 4.49 -14.42 -2.40
C LEU A 185 3.44 -14.53 -3.52
N THR A 186 3.59 -13.78 -4.61
CA THR A 186 2.66 -13.86 -5.75
C THR A 186 2.95 -15.05 -6.66
N ALA A 187 4.22 -15.45 -6.79
CA ALA A 187 4.64 -16.53 -7.68
C ALA A 187 3.92 -17.88 -7.46
N PRO A 188 3.71 -18.38 -6.21
CA PRO A 188 2.96 -19.62 -5.97
C PRO A 188 1.51 -19.55 -6.44
N LEU A 189 0.84 -18.39 -6.35
CA LEU A 189 -0.51 -18.21 -6.82
C LEU A 189 -0.60 -18.35 -8.35
N LEU A 190 0.34 -17.75 -9.08
CA LEU A 190 0.42 -17.88 -10.53
C LEU A 190 0.64 -19.32 -10.97
N TRP A 191 1.48 -20.04 -10.22
CA TRP A 191 1.70 -21.47 -10.44
C TRP A 191 0.42 -22.27 -10.23
N TRP A 192 -0.28 -22.03 -9.11
CA TRP A 192 -1.53 -22.72 -8.78
C TRP A 192 -2.63 -22.46 -9.80
N GLN A 193 -2.77 -21.23 -10.28
CA GLN A 193 -3.79 -20.83 -11.25
C GLN A 193 -3.45 -21.27 -12.69
N GLY A 194 -2.27 -21.86 -12.91
CA GLY A 194 -1.82 -22.24 -14.26
C GLY A 194 -1.47 -21.06 -15.15
N GLU A 195 -1.35 -19.87 -14.57
CA GLU A 195 -1.03 -18.63 -15.29
C GLU A 195 0.49 -18.43 -15.47
N TRP A 196 1.29 -19.33 -14.95
CA TRP A 196 2.74 -19.30 -15.08
C TRP A 196 3.14 -19.68 -16.52
N GLY A 197 3.73 -18.73 -17.23
CA GLY A 197 4.19 -18.94 -18.60
C GLY A 197 3.18 -18.59 -19.70
N VAL A 198 1.96 -18.14 -19.36
CA VAL A 198 1.01 -17.60 -20.34
C VAL A 198 1.32 -16.12 -20.57
N TRP A 199 2.40 -15.88 -21.31
CA TRP A 199 2.93 -14.52 -21.53
C TRP A 199 2.58 -13.97 -22.93
N GLN A 200 1.45 -14.37 -23.51
CA GLN A 200 0.94 -13.79 -24.77
C GLN A 200 0.36 -12.40 -24.49
N ILE A 201 1.23 -11.48 -24.13
CA ILE A 201 0.91 -10.11 -23.79
C ILE A 201 1.25 -9.23 -24.99
N ASP A 202 0.34 -8.38 -25.42
CA ASP A 202 0.53 -7.44 -26.51
C ASP A 202 1.54 -6.32 -26.17
N ALA A 203 2.06 -5.63 -27.20
CA ALA A 203 3.08 -4.60 -27.01
C ALA A 203 2.60 -3.43 -26.13
N LEU A 204 1.30 -3.09 -26.18
CA LEU A 204 0.72 -2.03 -25.35
C LEU A 204 0.74 -2.43 -23.89
N SER A 205 0.29 -3.66 -23.57
CA SER A 205 0.29 -4.19 -22.20
C SER A 205 1.71 -4.30 -21.64
N TRP A 206 2.70 -4.70 -22.46
CA TRP A 206 4.13 -4.66 -22.05
C TRP A 206 4.58 -3.24 -21.73
N SER A 207 4.16 -2.25 -22.51
CA SER A 207 4.49 -0.85 -22.28
C SER A 207 3.88 -0.34 -20.96
N ILE A 208 2.62 -0.71 -20.68
CA ILE A 208 1.94 -0.38 -19.42
C ILE A 208 2.66 -1.04 -18.23
N LEU A 209 3.00 -2.33 -18.31
CA LEU A 209 3.75 -3.05 -17.28
C LEU A 209 5.14 -2.42 -17.04
N GLY A 210 5.84 -2.04 -18.11
CA GLY A 210 7.12 -1.34 -18.02
C GLY A 210 6.99 0.00 -17.30
N LEU A 211 5.98 0.80 -17.66
CA LEU A 211 5.69 2.08 -17.00
C LEU A 211 5.35 1.88 -15.51
N LEU A 212 4.53 0.87 -15.19
CA LEU A 212 4.22 0.50 -13.81
C LEU A 212 5.48 0.10 -13.04
N GLY A 213 6.36 -0.72 -13.64
CA GLY A 213 7.63 -1.10 -13.02
C GLY A 213 8.52 0.10 -12.71
N VAL A 214 8.65 1.06 -13.64
CA VAL A 214 9.39 2.30 -13.41
C VAL A 214 8.73 3.16 -12.33
N ALA A 215 7.40 3.33 -12.40
CA ALA A 215 6.65 4.12 -11.42
C ALA A 215 6.77 3.52 -10.01
N LEU A 216 6.62 2.21 -9.86
CA LEU A 216 6.78 1.49 -8.59
C LEU A 216 8.21 1.59 -8.07
N CYS A 217 9.22 1.47 -8.95
CA CYS A 217 10.61 1.63 -8.58
C CYS A 217 10.86 3.04 -7.99
N ALA A 218 10.55 4.08 -8.74
CA ALA A 218 10.77 5.47 -8.34
C ALA A 218 9.95 5.83 -7.07
N CYS A 219 8.68 5.43 -7.04
CA CYS A 219 7.77 5.69 -5.94
C CYS A 219 8.24 4.99 -4.65
N SER A 220 8.70 3.73 -4.73
CA SER A 220 9.18 2.99 -3.58
C SER A 220 10.33 3.70 -2.87
N PHE A 221 11.28 4.27 -3.61
CA PHE A 221 12.38 5.04 -3.01
C PHE A 221 11.85 6.27 -2.25
N ALA A 222 10.96 7.03 -2.87
CA ALA A 222 10.37 8.21 -2.26
C ALA A 222 9.57 7.86 -0.99
N VAL A 223 8.78 6.80 -1.05
CA VAL A 223 7.97 6.29 0.07
C VAL A 223 8.86 5.74 1.18
N GLN A 224 9.84 4.90 0.87
CA GLN A 224 10.73 4.34 1.88
C GLN A 224 11.56 5.41 2.57
N TYR A 225 11.98 6.44 1.82
CA TYR A 225 12.57 7.63 2.44
C TYR A 225 11.58 8.32 3.39
N GLY A 226 10.33 8.52 2.96
CA GLY A 226 9.28 9.14 3.76
C GLY A 226 9.00 8.38 5.06
N VAL A 227 8.73 7.08 4.95
CA VAL A 227 8.42 6.20 6.09
C VAL A 227 9.59 6.09 7.07
N THR A 228 10.83 6.08 6.56
CA THR A 228 12.02 6.01 7.42
C THR A 228 12.23 7.29 8.25
N HIS A 229 11.88 8.48 7.70
CA HIS A 229 12.21 9.76 8.29
C HIS A 229 11.04 10.49 8.95
N MET A 230 9.89 9.82 9.09
CA MET A 230 8.78 10.37 9.86
C MET A 230 8.15 9.32 10.78
N PRO A 231 7.40 9.74 11.83
CA PRO A 231 6.68 8.80 12.68
C PRO A 231 5.72 7.92 11.90
N ALA A 232 5.65 6.62 12.27
CA ALA A 232 4.89 5.62 11.54
C ALA A 232 3.39 5.96 11.43
N ASN A 233 2.77 6.40 12.52
CA ASN A 233 1.36 6.79 12.51
C ASN A 233 1.08 7.98 11.59
N ARG A 234 2.03 8.95 11.48
CA ARG A 234 1.89 10.08 10.55
C ARG A 234 1.98 9.62 9.10
N ALA A 235 2.91 8.73 8.80
CA ALA A 235 3.06 8.16 7.46
C ALA A 235 1.79 7.43 7.02
N THR A 236 1.28 6.52 7.87
CA THR A 236 0.07 5.74 7.57
C THR A 236 -1.16 6.63 7.40
N LEU A 237 -1.28 7.69 8.21
CA LEU A 237 -2.36 8.66 8.08
C LEU A 237 -2.30 9.44 6.76
N LEU A 238 -1.10 9.86 6.34
CA LEU A 238 -0.90 10.53 5.05
C LEU A 238 -1.22 9.59 3.88
N PHE A 239 -0.96 8.29 3.99
CA PHE A 239 -1.35 7.32 2.96
C PHE A 239 -2.85 7.25 2.72
N LEU A 240 -3.72 7.55 3.70
CA LEU A 240 -5.16 7.56 3.46
C LEU A 240 -5.58 8.60 2.40
N SER A 241 -4.74 9.59 2.09
CA SER A 241 -4.99 10.49 0.95
C SER A 241 -5.05 9.79 -0.40
N GLU A 242 -4.55 8.55 -0.48
CA GLU A 242 -4.73 7.66 -1.64
C GLU A 242 -6.20 7.46 -2.01
N LEU A 243 -7.09 7.32 -1.01
CA LEU A 243 -8.54 7.21 -1.25
C LEU A 243 -9.10 8.44 -1.97
N VAL A 244 -8.64 9.63 -1.57
CA VAL A 244 -9.05 10.89 -2.19
C VAL A 244 -8.55 10.97 -3.62
N VAL A 245 -7.29 10.58 -3.85
CA VAL A 245 -6.70 10.51 -5.19
C VAL A 245 -7.47 9.52 -6.07
N ALA A 246 -7.76 8.32 -5.55
CA ALA A 246 -8.51 7.30 -6.28
C ALA A 246 -9.92 7.78 -6.67
N ALA A 247 -10.63 8.45 -5.77
CA ALA A 247 -11.96 8.99 -6.04
C ALA A 247 -11.93 10.11 -7.11
N ILE A 248 -10.98 11.04 -7.00
CA ILE A 248 -10.78 12.09 -8.00
C ILE A 248 -10.40 11.48 -9.37
N ALA A 249 -9.51 10.50 -9.38
CA ALA A 249 -9.12 9.80 -10.60
C ALA A 249 -10.29 9.07 -11.25
N SER A 250 -11.16 8.42 -10.44
CA SER A 250 -12.36 7.75 -10.94
C SER A 250 -13.31 8.72 -11.63
N TYR A 251 -13.49 9.90 -11.06
CA TYR A 251 -14.31 10.95 -11.67
C TYR A 251 -13.78 11.37 -13.06
N PHE A 252 -12.47 11.63 -13.18
CA PHE A 252 -11.88 12.11 -14.44
C PHE A 252 -11.63 10.99 -15.48
N LEU A 253 -11.27 9.78 -15.05
CA LEU A 253 -10.84 8.71 -15.97
C LEU A 253 -12.00 7.82 -16.43
N VAL A 254 -13.02 7.64 -15.60
CA VAL A 254 -14.15 6.75 -15.90
C VAL A 254 -15.52 7.43 -15.78
N GLY A 255 -15.57 8.71 -15.42
CA GLY A 255 -16.80 9.49 -15.36
C GLY A 255 -17.72 9.13 -14.17
N GLU A 256 -17.18 8.50 -13.12
CA GLU A 256 -17.92 8.19 -11.91
C GLU A 256 -18.16 9.46 -11.10
N ALA A 257 -19.42 9.84 -10.88
CA ALA A 257 -19.75 11.03 -10.11
C ALA A 257 -19.43 10.82 -8.62
N MET A 258 -18.68 11.75 -8.05
CA MET A 258 -18.48 11.81 -6.60
C MET A 258 -19.75 12.32 -5.91
N GLY A 259 -20.37 11.49 -5.09
CA GLY A 259 -21.51 11.88 -4.27
C GLY A 259 -21.10 12.66 -3.01
N LEU A 260 -22.10 13.06 -2.23
CA LEU A 260 -21.85 13.81 -1.00
C LEU A 260 -20.97 13.06 0.01
N ARG A 261 -21.06 11.73 0.06
CA ARG A 261 -20.28 10.89 0.97
C ARG A 261 -18.80 10.93 0.64
N GLU A 262 -18.46 10.76 -0.64
CA GLU A 262 -17.08 10.80 -1.12
C GLU A 262 -16.45 12.16 -0.84
N TRP A 263 -17.18 13.25 -1.07
CA TRP A 263 -16.72 14.59 -0.75
C TRP A 263 -16.52 14.82 0.76
N LEU A 264 -17.48 14.40 1.60
CA LEU A 264 -17.36 14.54 3.06
C LEU A 264 -16.17 13.71 3.59
N GLY A 265 -16.05 12.47 3.16
CA GLY A 265 -14.93 11.61 3.55
C GLY A 265 -13.59 12.17 3.09
N ALA A 266 -13.50 12.68 1.86
CA ALA A 266 -12.30 13.32 1.33
C ALA A 266 -11.87 14.53 2.18
N VAL A 267 -12.82 15.41 2.53
CA VAL A 267 -12.55 16.59 3.38
C VAL A 267 -12.00 16.15 4.75
N LEU A 268 -12.59 15.10 5.37
CA LEU A 268 -12.12 14.60 6.67
C LEU A 268 -10.70 14.01 6.57
N ILE A 269 -10.40 13.22 5.54
CA ILE A 269 -9.07 12.63 5.32
C ILE A 269 -8.03 13.73 5.08
N VAL A 270 -8.32 14.69 4.19
CA VAL A 270 -7.41 15.81 3.92
C VAL A 270 -7.19 16.66 5.16
N SER A 271 -8.24 16.96 5.91
CA SER A 271 -8.14 17.70 7.17
C SER A 271 -7.27 16.98 8.18
N ALA A 272 -7.47 15.67 8.37
CA ALA A 272 -6.64 14.85 9.24
C ALA A 272 -5.18 14.83 8.78
N SER A 273 -4.94 14.73 7.48
CA SER A 273 -3.59 14.76 6.90
C SER A 273 -2.88 16.10 7.19
N LEU A 274 -3.57 17.23 7.04
CA LEU A 274 -3.05 18.56 7.37
C LEU A 274 -2.78 18.71 8.88
N LEU A 275 -3.66 18.18 9.72
CA LEU A 275 -3.54 18.23 11.18
C LEU A 275 -2.46 17.26 11.73
N SER A 276 -1.94 16.35 10.91
CA SER A 276 -1.01 15.28 11.32
C SER A 276 0.36 15.76 11.87
N GLY A 277 0.62 17.05 11.84
CA GLY A 277 1.92 17.59 12.26
C GLY A 277 2.20 17.51 13.76
N ARG A 278 1.17 17.31 14.62
CA ARG A 278 1.26 17.40 16.09
C ARG A 278 0.79 16.13 16.81
N LEU A 279 1.00 14.95 16.20
CA LEU A 279 0.49 13.67 16.72
C LEU A 279 1.14 13.22 18.02
N TYR A 280 2.34 13.70 18.32
CA TYR A 280 3.13 13.26 19.46
C TYR A 280 3.27 14.39 20.48
N ALA A 281 3.32 14.03 21.78
CA ALA A 281 3.74 14.95 22.81
C ALA A 281 5.22 15.34 22.56
N LYS A 282 5.52 16.61 22.72
CA LYS A 282 6.90 17.09 22.74
C LYS A 282 7.56 16.61 24.01
#